data_8fde22ac6c3003433d8d4d63fb80efaa
#
_entry.id   8fde22ac6c3003433d8d4d63fb80efaa
#
_cell.length_a   1.000
_cell.length_b   1.000
_cell.length_c   1.000
_cell.angle_alpha   90.00
_cell.angle_beta   90.00
_cell.angle_gamma   90.00
#
_symmetry.space_group_name_H-M   'P 1'
#
loop_
_entity.id
_entity.type
_entity.pdbx_description
1 polymer ?
#
loop_
_entity_poly.entity_id
_entity_poly.type
_entity_poly.pdbx_seq_one_letter_code
_entity_poly.pdbx_strand_id
1 'polypeptide(L)'
;KKNKVRKEKNLFTDNEEGEVITIYTGYDDRQEATFIAKRIQELIRQGVDGNEICILYRANFKSRVIEQALLGENIPYHVLGVRFFDRKEVKDVMSYLRLASNTDSVEDLKRALSNPSRGFGKVALTKILGGNLAELPAAQQKKLEEFWAIIEEIKDFISIDDGHLPSEVMLKIITASGMEAKYKTDGDEEALERLGNIYELVTLATEYDKYGIEEGLNKFLEEASLVSDQDTDTEEVNKVRLMTIHASKGLEFHYVFITGLEDDLFPSRKMSDKKPTAEEAEEERRLFYVALTRARKKLFLTNAKNRMLYGKRQMQFRSEFLDDIPAGLTVEEEEYFDDYSGGGSDDSRGGEKIVVYL
;
A
#
# COMPACT_ATOMS: atom_id res chain seq x y z
N LYS A 1 -22.11 -15.09 -14.27
CA LYS A 1 -23.15 -16.14 -14.04
C LYS A 1 -23.00 -16.85 -12.67
N LYS A 2 -21.96 -16.57 -11.89
CA LYS A 2 -21.67 -17.23 -10.60
C LYS A 2 -22.39 -16.58 -9.40
N ASN A 3 -22.73 -15.27 -9.43
CA ASN A 3 -23.52 -14.63 -8.38
C ASN A 3 -24.97 -15.09 -8.44
N LYS A 4 -25.52 -15.47 -7.27
CA LYS A 4 -26.90 -15.99 -7.13
C LYS A 4 -27.92 -14.86 -7.06
N VAL A 5 -27.57 -13.74 -6.40
CA VAL A 5 -28.42 -12.55 -6.29
C VAL A 5 -28.01 -11.53 -7.34
N ARG A 6 -28.63 -11.55 -8.51
CA ARG A 6 -28.36 -10.57 -9.58
C ARG A 6 -29.65 -10.15 -10.27
N LYS A 7 -29.70 -8.91 -10.77
CA LYS A 7 -30.68 -8.52 -11.78
C LYS A 7 -30.27 -9.14 -13.11
N GLU A 8 -31.18 -9.79 -13.79
CA GLU A 8 -30.93 -10.29 -15.14
C GLU A 8 -30.64 -9.10 -16.07
N LYS A 9 -29.37 -9.00 -16.49
CA LYS A 9 -28.94 -8.10 -17.54
C LYS A 9 -28.11 -8.89 -18.54
N ASN A 10 -28.45 -8.78 -19.81
CA ASN A 10 -27.57 -9.20 -20.88
C ASN A 10 -26.51 -8.08 -21.03
N LEU A 11 -25.28 -8.44 -20.75
CA LEU A 11 -24.13 -7.56 -20.95
C LEU A 11 -23.80 -7.58 -22.44
N PHE A 12 -23.66 -6.42 -23.02
CA PHE A 12 -23.20 -6.24 -24.41
C PHE A 12 -22.18 -5.10 -24.41
N THR A 13 -21.34 -5.07 -25.41
CA THR A 13 -20.40 -3.99 -25.69
C THR A 13 -20.44 -3.72 -27.18
N ASP A 14 -20.28 -2.46 -27.54
CA ASP A 14 -20.08 -2.00 -28.92
C ASP A 14 -18.59 -1.81 -29.23
N ASN A 15 -17.70 -2.09 -28.24
CA ASN A 15 -16.26 -2.02 -28.43
C ASN A 15 -15.76 -3.15 -29.34
N GLU A 16 -14.70 -2.86 -30.09
CA GLU A 16 -13.98 -3.87 -30.86
C GLU A 16 -13.36 -4.93 -29.92
N GLU A 17 -13.00 -6.08 -30.46
CA GLU A 17 -12.33 -7.14 -29.73
C GLU A 17 -10.95 -6.65 -29.25
N GLY A 18 -10.72 -6.72 -27.95
CA GLY A 18 -9.47 -6.31 -27.32
C GLY A 18 -8.34 -7.34 -27.48
N GLU A 19 -7.17 -6.98 -26.98
CA GLU A 19 -6.03 -7.91 -26.91
C GLU A 19 -6.25 -8.98 -25.84
N VAL A 20 -5.56 -10.12 -26.00
CA VAL A 20 -5.56 -11.22 -25.03
C VAL A 20 -5.10 -10.70 -23.66
N ILE A 21 -5.77 -11.13 -22.61
CA ILE A 21 -5.47 -10.72 -21.23
C ILE A 21 -4.12 -11.31 -20.81
N THR A 22 -3.23 -10.50 -20.29
CA THR A 22 -1.96 -10.99 -19.71
C THR A 22 -2.17 -11.24 -18.22
N ILE A 23 -1.82 -12.44 -17.76
CA ILE A 23 -1.71 -12.78 -16.34
C ILE A 23 -0.24 -12.90 -15.99
N TYR A 24 0.21 -12.12 -15.01
CA TYR A 24 1.59 -12.16 -14.55
C TYR A 24 1.67 -12.59 -13.09
N THR A 25 2.57 -13.53 -12.80
CA THR A 25 2.84 -13.99 -11.44
C THR A 25 4.28 -13.68 -11.06
N GLY A 26 4.45 -12.68 -10.18
CA GLY A 26 5.73 -12.32 -9.59
C GLY A 26 6.12 -13.23 -8.43
N TYR A 27 7.42 -13.34 -8.16
CA TYR A 27 7.91 -14.04 -6.98
C TYR A 27 7.51 -13.30 -5.70
N ASP A 28 7.58 -11.97 -5.72
CA ASP A 28 7.14 -11.10 -4.64
C ASP A 28 6.49 -9.81 -5.17
N ASP A 29 6.04 -8.95 -4.25
CA ASP A 29 5.37 -7.68 -4.56
C ASP A 29 6.27 -6.68 -5.27
N ARG A 30 7.57 -6.70 -5.03
CA ARG A 30 8.53 -5.84 -5.74
C ARG A 30 8.67 -6.27 -7.20
N GLN A 31 8.75 -7.58 -7.44
CA GLN A 31 8.82 -8.10 -8.80
C GLN A 31 7.54 -7.82 -9.58
N GLU A 32 6.37 -7.96 -8.91
CA GLU A 32 5.08 -7.57 -9.48
C GLU A 32 5.08 -6.08 -9.89
N ALA A 33 5.48 -5.19 -8.99
CA ALA A 33 5.52 -3.75 -9.26
C ALA A 33 6.55 -3.39 -10.36
N THR A 34 7.71 -4.05 -10.38
CA THR A 34 8.73 -3.88 -11.42
C THR A 34 8.20 -4.30 -12.80
N PHE A 35 7.49 -5.42 -12.88
CA PHE A 35 6.83 -5.84 -14.12
C PHE A 35 5.84 -4.78 -14.61
N ILE A 36 5.00 -4.27 -13.72
CA ILE A 36 4.02 -3.22 -14.05
C ILE A 36 4.73 -1.98 -14.59
N ALA A 37 5.76 -1.49 -13.89
CA ALA A 37 6.51 -0.29 -14.30
C ALA A 37 7.20 -0.47 -15.64
N LYS A 38 7.86 -1.61 -15.88
CA LYS A 38 8.50 -1.92 -17.17
C LYS A 38 7.49 -2.00 -18.33
N ARG A 39 6.33 -2.64 -18.10
CA ARG A 39 5.27 -2.70 -19.12
C ARG A 39 4.73 -1.32 -19.45
N ILE A 40 4.51 -0.48 -18.46
CA ILE A 40 4.08 0.89 -18.65
C ILE A 40 5.13 1.68 -19.41
N GLN A 41 6.40 1.54 -19.08
CA GLN A 41 7.49 2.19 -19.80
C GLN A 41 7.53 1.75 -21.28
N GLU A 42 7.31 0.46 -21.58
CA GLU A 42 7.20 -0.05 -22.94
C GLU A 42 6.02 0.60 -23.70
N LEU A 43 4.84 0.70 -23.07
CA LEU A 43 3.67 1.36 -23.64
C LEU A 43 3.93 2.84 -23.95
N ILE A 44 4.54 3.57 -23.03
CA ILE A 44 4.90 4.99 -23.22
C ILE A 44 5.91 5.15 -24.37
N ARG A 45 6.91 4.26 -24.46
CA ARG A 45 7.86 4.26 -25.60
C ARG A 45 7.20 3.98 -26.95
N GLN A 46 6.08 3.25 -26.95
CA GLN A 46 5.25 3.02 -28.13
C GLN A 46 4.30 4.19 -28.45
N GLY A 47 4.35 5.28 -27.67
CA GLY A 47 3.56 6.49 -27.90
C GLY A 47 2.19 6.48 -27.19
N VAL A 48 1.96 5.58 -26.25
CA VAL A 48 0.74 5.58 -25.43
C VAL A 48 0.81 6.73 -24.42
N ASP A 49 -0.25 7.53 -24.35
CA ASP A 49 -0.39 8.59 -23.35
C ASP A 49 -0.58 7.96 -21.95
N GLY A 50 0.18 8.43 -20.93
CA GLY A 50 0.06 7.94 -19.56
C GLY A 50 -1.34 8.08 -18.99
N ASN A 51 -2.12 9.07 -19.43
CA ASN A 51 -3.52 9.22 -19.00
C ASN A 51 -4.44 8.09 -19.48
N GLU A 52 -4.02 7.30 -20.49
CA GLU A 52 -4.74 6.14 -21.00
C GLU A 52 -4.36 4.84 -20.27
N ILE A 53 -3.45 4.94 -19.27
CA ILE A 53 -2.96 3.82 -18.49
C ILE A 53 -3.43 3.97 -17.05
N CYS A 54 -4.02 2.91 -16.50
CA CYS A 54 -4.50 2.88 -15.13
C CYS A 54 -4.02 1.65 -14.37
N ILE A 55 -3.62 1.84 -13.12
CA ILE A 55 -3.31 0.77 -12.17
C ILE A 55 -4.40 0.76 -11.10
N LEU A 56 -5.09 -0.37 -10.99
CA LEU A 56 -6.18 -0.59 -10.04
C LEU A 56 -5.75 -1.55 -8.94
N TYR A 57 -6.04 -1.17 -7.69
CA TYR A 57 -5.81 -2.01 -6.52
C TYR A 57 -7.05 -2.05 -5.63
N ARG A 58 -7.19 -3.14 -4.85
CA ARG A 58 -8.32 -3.31 -3.92
C ARG A 58 -8.16 -2.47 -2.66
N ALA A 59 -6.95 -2.42 -2.10
CA ALA A 59 -6.65 -1.73 -0.85
C ALA A 59 -5.55 -0.67 -1.05
N ASN A 60 -5.72 0.49 -0.41
CA ASN A 60 -4.85 1.66 -0.57
C ASN A 60 -3.37 1.38 -0.21
N PHE A 61 -3.09 0.56 0.81
CA PHE A 61 -1.70 0.25 1.20
C PHE A 61 -0.88 -0.39 0.07
N LYS A 62 -1.53 -1.00 -0.92
CA LYS A 62 -0.87 -1.58 -2.10
C LYS A 62 -0.23 -0.55 -3.03
N SER A 63 -0.63 0.72 -2.96
CA SER A 63 -0.08 1.75 -3.86
C SER A 63 1.41 1.97 -3.65
N ARG A 64 1.93 1.85 -2.41
CA ARG A 64 3.31 2.21 -2.06
C ARG A 64 4.37 1.53 -2.92
N VAL A 65 4.33 0.19 -3.01
CA VAL A 65 5.34 -0.57 -3.79
C VAL A 65 5.27 -0.20 -5.27
N ILE A 66 4.06 0.06 -5.77
CA ILE A 66 3.84 0.49 -7.16
C ILE A 66 4.37 1.91 -7.37
N GLU A 67 4.07 2.84 -6.45
CA GLU A 67 4.58 4.22 -6.48
C GLU A 67 6.11 4.23 -6.52
N GLN A 68 6.78 3.43 -5.66
CA GLN A 68 8.24 3.28 -5.67
C GLN A 68 8.78 2.73 -7.01
N ALA A 69 8.13 1.71 -7.58
CA ALA A 69 8.55 1.15 -8.86
C ALA A 69 8.42 2.15 -10.02
N LEU A 70 7.33 2.93 -10.05
CA LEU A 70 7.13 3.98 -11.06
C LEU A 70 8.17 5.11 -10.91
N LEU A 71 8.45 5.52 -9.68
CA LEU A 71 9.51 6.51 -9.39
C LEU A 71 10.88 6.02 -9.83
N GLY A 72 11.22 4.75 -9.55
CA GLY A 72 12.48 4.13 -9.96
C GLY A 72 12.69 4.11 -11.48
N GLU A 73 11.63 4.01 -12.25
CA GLU A 73 11.64 4.06 -13.73
C GLU A 73 11.38 5.47 -14.29
N ASN A 74 11.29 6.50 -13.43
CA ASN A 74 10.97 7.89 -13.80
C ASN A 74 9.65 8.03 -14.58
N ILE A 75 8.65 7.24 -14.22
CA ILE A 75 7.32 7.29 -14.85
C ILE A 75 6.43 8.25 -14.05
N PRO A 76 5.95 9.35 -14.67
CA PRO A 76 5.03 10.27 -14.01
C PRO A 76 3.69 9.57 -13.68
N TYR A 77 3.21 9.74 -12.47
CA TYR A 77 1.94 9.16 -12.06
C TYR A 77 1.09 10.13 -11.22
N HIS A 78 -0.19 9.83 -11.14
CA HIS A 78 -1.14 10.55 -10.30
C HIS A 78 -1.98 9.55 -9.49
N VAL A 79 -1.95 9.67 -8.16
CA VAL A 79 -2.78 8.87 -7.27
C VAL A 79 -4.13 9.54 -7.11
N LEU A 80 -5.20 8.90 -7.56
CA LEU A 80 -6.57 9.35 -7.31
C LEU A 80 -6.92 9.04 -5.84
N GLY A 81 -6.66 9.99 -4.97
CA GLY A 81 -6.79 9.86 -3.52
C GLY A 81 -5.64 10.55 -2.80
N VAL A 82 -5.18 9.94 -1.73
CA VAL A 82 -4.07 10.46 -0.93
C VAL A 82 -2.87 9.53 -1.07
N ARG A 83 -1.71 10.07 -1.42
CA ARG A 83 -0.45 9.33 -1.49
C ARG A 83 -0.12 8.66 -0.15
N PHE A 84 0.67 7.61 -0.19
CA PHE A 84 0.94 6.80 1.00
C PHE A 84 1.43 7.64 2.20
N PHE A 85 2.49 8.42 2.03
CA PHE A 85 3.03 9.24 3.12
C PHE A 85 2.17 10.45 3.50
N ASP A 86 1.21 10.84 2.66
CA ASP A 86 0.27 11.93 2.93
C ASP A 86 -0.97 11.50 3.71
N ARG A 87 -1.20 10.18 3.82
CA ARG A 87 -2.34 9.66 4.58
C ARG A 87 -2.25 10.07 6.04
N LYS A 88 -3.41 10.40 6.58
CA LYS A 88 -3.52 10.92 7.95
C LYS A 88 -2.90 9.97 8.98
N GLU A 89 -3.27 8.71 8.94
CA GLU A 89 -2.80 7.66 9.85
C GLU A 89 -1.31 7.38 9.72
N VAL A 90 -0.75 7.47 8.52
CA VAL A 90 0.68 7.35 8.25
C VAL A 90 1.42 8.53 8.89
N LYS A 91 0.97 9.76 8.63
CA LYS A 91 1.53 10.97 9.26
C LYS A 91 1.40 10.94 10.78
N ASP A 92 0.33 10.35 11.31
CA ASP A 92 0.13 10.21 12.74
C ASP A 92 1.18 9.29 13.38
N VAL A 93 1.47 8.12 12.78
CA VAL A 93 2.56 7.23 13.24
C VAL A 93 3.94 7.92 13.10
N MET A 94 4.20 8.54 11.95
CA MET A 94 5.45 9.25 11.70
C MET A 94 5.71 10.37 12.71
N SER A 95 4.65 11.02 13.22
CA SER A 95 4.80 12.06 14.24
C SER A 95 5.33 11.53 15.57
N TYR A 96 4.99 10.30 15.96
CA TYR A 96 5.59 9.66 17.15
C TYR A 96 7.08 9.38 16.97
N LEU A 97 7.48 8.88 15.78
CA LEU A 97 8.88 8.65 15.49
C LEU A 97 9.69 9.94 15.55
N ARG A 98 9.20 11.01 14.88
CA ARG A 98 9.86 12.31 14.88
C ARG A 98 9.91 12.91 16.27
N LEU A 99 8.85 12.79 17.06
CA LEU A 99 8.78 13.30 18.42
C LEU A 99 9.75 12.56 19.37
N ALA A 100 9.93 11.26 19.20
CA ALA A 100 10.92 10.49 19.96
C ALA A 100 12.36 10.94 19.64
N SER A 101 12.62 11.37 18.38
CA SER A 101 13.91 11.89 17.96
C SER A 101 14.10 13.37 18.32
N ASN A 102 13.03 14.16 18.30
CA ASN A 102 13.05 15.61 18.60
C ASN A 102 11.76 16.02 19.34
N THR A 103 11.86 16.11 20.67
CA THR A 103 10.75 16.45 21.56
C THR A 103 10.25 17.90 21.41
N ASP A 104 11.03 18.77 20.76
CA ASP A 104 10.69 20.19 20.59
C ASP A 104 9.80 20.45 19.35
N SER A 105 9.51 19.42 18.57
CA SER A 105 8.62 19.55 17.40
C SER A 105 7.17 19.77 17.81
N VAL A 106 6.74 21.03 17.74
CA VAL A 106 5.36 21.47 18.11
C VAL A 106 4.32 20.83 17.21
N GLU A 107 4.62 20.67 15.92
CA GLU A 107 3.70 20.08 14.95
C GLU A 107 3.47 18.59 15.25
N ASP A 108 4.57 17.82 15.43
CA ASP A 108 4.50 16.41 15.75
C ASP A 108 3.85 16.17 17.12
N LEU A 109 4.17 17.01 18.13
CA LEU A 109 3.53 16.94 19.44
C LEU A 109 2.03 17.13 19.33
N LYS A 110 1.57 18.16 18.60
CA LYS A 110 0.14 18.42 18.40
C LYS A 110 -0.55 17.24 17.71
N ARG A 111 0.10 16.65 16.73
CA ARG A 111 -0.43 15.51 15.96
C ARG A 111 -0.53 14.26 16.83
N ALA A 112 0.56 13.88 17.49
CA ALA A 112 0.64 12.70 18.34
C ALA A 112 -0.31 12.77 19.55
N LEU A 113 -0.51 13.95 20.18
CA LEU A 113 -1.50 14.15 21.23
C LEU A 113 -2.94 13.98 20.75
N SER A 114 -3.20 14.26 19.48
CA SER A 114 -4.54 14.21 18.89
C SER A 114 -4.93 12.82 18.39
N ASN A 115 -3.97 11.95 18.10
CA ASN A 115 -4.19 10.63 17.51
C ASN A 115 -3.32 9.54 18.18
N PRO A 116 -3.93 8.52 18.81
CA PRO A 116 -5.36 8.42 19.11
C PRO A 116 -5.85 9.54 20.03
N SER A 117 -7.15 9.85 19.95
CA SER A 117 -7.71 10.91 20.78
C SER A 117 -7.59 10.60 22.27
N ARG A 118 -6.90 11.46 23.02
CA ARG A 118 -6.71 11.37 24.48
C ARG A 118 -7.62 12.32 25.25
N GLY A 119 -8.55 13.00 24.54
CA GLY A 119 -9.50 13.94 25.17
C GLY A 119 -8.91 15.31 25.45
N PHE A 120 -7.83 15.69 24.74
CA PHE A 120 -7.34 17.07 24.73
C PHE A 120 -8.11 17.89 23.69
N GLY A 121 -9.01 18.76 24.15
CA GLY A 121 -9.68 19.73 23.28
C GLY A 121 -8.74 20.88 22.89
N LYS A 122 -9.19 21.75 21.98
CA LYS A 122 -8.39 22.89 21.47
C LYS A 122 -7.74 23.72 22.58
N VAL A 123 -8.50 24.04 23.64
CA VAL A 123 -8.00 24.86 24.78
C VAL A 123 -6.87 24.12 25.51
N ALA A 124 -7.02 22.82 25.77
CA ALA A 124 -5.98 22.04 26.42
C ALA A 124 -4.71 21.95 25.57
N LEU A 125 -4.85 21.71 24.26
CA LEU A 125 -3.73 21.69 23.31
C LEU A 125 -3.01 23.05 23.30
N THR A 126 -3.73 24.16 23.25
CA THR A 126 -3.10 25.50 23.30
C THR A 126 -2.29 25.69 24.59
N LYS A 127 -2.81 25.25 25.75
CA LYS A 127 -2.07 25.30 27.01
C LYS A 127 -0.83 24.44 27.03
N ILE A 128 -0.95 23.20 26.52
CA ILE A 128 0.19 22.27 26.43
C ILE A 128 1.30 22.85 25.55
N LEU A 129 0.94 23.30 24.35
CA LEU A 129 1.89 23.86 23.39
C LEU A 129 2.49 25.21 23.85
N GLY A 130 1.76 25.94 24.69
CA GLY A 130 2.24 27.18 25.30
C GLY A 130 3.01 27.01 26.61
N GLY A 131 3.25 25.77 27.07
CA GLY A 131 3.97 25.47 28.32
C GLY A 131 3.19 25.71 29.60
N ASN A 132 1.88 26.05 29.51
CA ASN A 132 1.03 26.40 30.66
C ASN A 132 0.40 25.14 31.30
N LEU A 133 1.22 24.15 31.62
CA LEU A 133 0.76 22.82 32.08
C LEU A 133 0.03 22.86 33.42
N ALA A 134 0.41 23.79 34.31
CA ALA A 134 -0.24 23.96 35.61
C ALA A 134 -1.72 24.41 35.53
N GLU A 135 -2.12 24.98 34.37
CA GLU A 135 -3.52 25.38 34.15
C GLU A 135 -4.43 24.25 33.63
N LEU A 136 -3.88 23.06 33.40
CA LEU A 136 -4.66 21.90 32.98
C LEU A 136 -5.37 21.26 34.20
N PRO A 137 -6.60 20.76 34.03
CA PRO A 137 -7.22 19.93 35.05
C PRO A 137 -6.34 18.68 35.37
N ALA A 138 -6.35 18.26 36.66
CA ALA A 138 -5.51 17.14 37.11
C ALA A 138 -5.66 15.86 36.27
N ALA A 139 -6.90 15.55 35.81
CA ALA A 139 -7.14 14.42 34.93
C ALA A 139 -6.45 14.55 33.54
N GLN A 140 -6.29 15.78 33.05
CA GLN A 140 -5.57 16.03 31.78
C GLN A 140 -4.05 16.05 32.00
N GLN A 141 -3.57 16.54 33.16
CA GLN A 141 -2.16 16.43 33.52
C GLN A 141 -1.72 14.98 33.57
N LYS A 142 -2.48 14.10 34.23
CA LYS A 142 -2.20 12.66 34.27
C LYS A 142 -2.15 12.03 32.88
N LYS A 143 -3.10 12.34 32.00
CA LYS A 143 -3.09 11.87 30.62
C LYS A 143 -1.90 12.36 29.82
N LEU A 144 -1.42 13.55 30.09
CA LEU A 144 -0.22 14.10 29.46
C LEU A 144 1.04 13.39 29.98
N GLU A 145 1.10 13.06 31.26
CA GLU A 145 2.18 12.24 31.83
C GLU A 145 2.19 10.84 31.20
N GLU A 146 1.03 10.20 31.06
CA GLU A 146 0.88 8.91 30.38
C GLU A 146 1.33 8.98 28.92
N PHE A 147 1.03 10.08 28.21
CA PHE A 147 1.51 10.30 26.85
C PHE A 147 3.03 10.44 26.76
N TRP A 148 3.65 11.23 27.66
CA TRP A 148 5.09 11.40 27.68
C TRP A 148 5.81 10.09 28.06
N ALA A 149 5.23 9.27 28.94
CA ALA A 149 5.74 7.95 29.25
C ALA A 149 5.82 7.06 27.99
N ILE A 150 4.83 7.14 27.08
CA ILE A 150 4.88 6.41 25.81
C ILE A 150 6.03 6.93 24.93
N ILE A 151 6.24 8.24 24.86
CA ILE A 151 7.34 8.82 24.06
C ILE A 151 8.71 8.39 24.63
N GLU A 152 8.88 8.44 25.94
CA GLU A 152 10.12 7.96 26.57
C GLU A 152 10.31 6.44 26.36
N GLU A 153 9.26 5.63 26.43
CA GLU A 153 9.34 4.20 26.15
C GLU A 153 9.81 3.93 24.70
N ILE A 154 9.33 4.71 23.73
CA ILE A 154 9.77 4.60 22.32
C ILE A 154 11.23 5.06 22.19
N LYS A 155 11.60 6.15 22.83
CA LYS A 155 12.96 6.71 22.82
C LYS A 155 13.97 5.75 23.46
N ASP A 156 13.61 5.17 24.61
CA ASP A 156 14.43 4.16 25.26
C ASP A 156 14.63 2.95 24.34
N PHE A 157 13.55 2.49 23.68
CA PHE A 157 13.61 1.37 22.73
C PHE A 157 14.55 1.65 21.54
N ILE A 158 14.59 2.91 21.06
CA ILE A 158 15.54 3.33 20.01
C ILE A 158 16.98 3.40 20.53
N SER A 159 17.17 3.82 21.79
CA SER A 159 18.49 4.15 22.35
C SER A 159 19.21 2.94 22.95
N ILE A 160 18.50 1.89 23.31
CA ILE A 160 19.08 0.67 23.88
C ILE A 160 19.77 -0.12 22.74
N ASP A 161 21.07 -0.40 22.94
CA ASP A 161 21.88 -1.15 21.97
C ASP A 161 21.66 -2.68 22.09
N ASP A 162 20.40 -3.08 22.05
CA ASP A 162 19.97 -4.49 22.08
C ASP A 162 19.78 -5.09 20.67
N GLY A 163 20.25 -4.39 19.63
CA GLY A 163 20.15 -4.83 18.23
C GLY A 163 18.75 -4.70 17.64
N HIS A 164 17.92 -3.80 18.19
CA HIS A 164 16.60 -3.51 17.61
C HIS A 164 16.70 -3.00 16.19
N LEU A 165 15.67 -3.30 15.40
CA LEU A 165 15.60 -2.97 13.98
C LEU A 165 14.60 -1.83 13.73
N PRO A 166 14.78 -1.02 12.68
CA PRO A 166 13.81 0.00 12.27
C PRO A 166 12.37 -0.50 12.17
N SER A 167 12.16 -1.70 11.63
CA SER A 167 10.82 -2.32 11.55
C SER A 167 10.21 -2.60 12.92
N GLU A 168 11.03 -3.01 13.91
CA GLU A 168 10.58 -3.23 15.28
C GLU A 168 10.23 -1.92 15.99
N VAL A 169 10.95 -0.84 15.71
CA VAL A 169 10.63 0.50 16.21
C VAL A 169 9.26 0.95 15.68
N MET A 170 9.00 0.78 14.39
CA MET A 170 7.69 1.12 13.81
C MET A 170 6.55 0.30 14.43
N LEU A 171 6.76 -0.99 14.63
CA LEU A 171 5.78 -1.86 15.30
C LEU A 171 5.57 -1.42 16.76
N LYS A 172 6.64 -1.07 17.48
CA LYS A 172 6.59 -0.53 18.84
C LYS A 172 5.75 0.74 18.91
N ILE A 173 5.97 1.68 18.00
CA ILE A 173 5.19 2.94 17.92
C ILE A 173 3.70 2.63 17.72
N ILE A 174 3.36 1.78 16.76
CA ILE A 174 1.97 1.43 16.43
C ILE A 174 1.24 0.82 17.64
N THR A 175 1.92 -0.07 18.37
CA THR A 175 1.34 -0.75 19.55
C THR A 175 1.29 0.16 20.77
N ALA A 176 2.40 0.81 21.14
CA ALA A 176 2.50 1.66 22.34
C ALA A 176 1.63 2.93 22.23
N SER A 177 1.50 3.51 21.04
CA SER A 177 0.62 4.66 20.84
C SER A 177 -0.86 4.35 21.07
N GLY A 178 -1.27 3.07 20.94
CA GLY A 178 -2.65 2.61 21.01
C GLY A 178 -3.42 2.73 19.69
N MET A 179 -2.78 3.09 18.57
CA MET A 179 -3.43 3.19 17.27
C MET A 179 -3.95 1.83 16.78
N GLU A 180 -3.15 0.78 16.95
CA GLU A 180 -3.54 -0.59 16.60
C GLU A 180 -4.83 -1.00 17.34
N ALA A 181 -4.83 -0.86 18.68
CA ALA A 181 -5.97 -1.20 19.50
C ALA A 181 -7.23 -0.42 19.12
N LYS A 182 -7.07 0.87 18.81
CA LYS A 182 -8.17 1.73 18.34
C LYS A 182 -8.78 1.18 17.04
N TYR A 183 -7.97 1.00 15.99
CA TYR A 183 -8.49 0.57 14.68
C TYR A 183 -9.08 -0.84 14.71
N LYS A 184 -8.51 -1.76 15.54
CA LYS A 184 -9.10 -3.09 15.77
C LYS A 184 -10.45 -3.01 16.50
N THR A 185 -10.60 -2.06 17.42
CA THR A 185 -11.85 -1.87 18.17
C THR A 185 -12.93 -1.21 17.30
N ASP A 186 -12.57 -0.20 16.52
CA ASP A 186 -13.49 0.47 15.59
C ASP A 186 -14.02 -0.54 14.56
N GLY A 187 -13.18 -1.38 13.98
CA GLY A 187 -13.50 -2.61 13.23
C GLY A 187 -14.30 -2.43 11.94
N ASP A 188 -14.62 -1.20 11.56
CA ASP A 188 -15.24 -0.90 10.26
C ASP A 188 -14.23 -0.98 9.10
N GLU A 189 -14.70 -0.94 7.88
CA GLU A 189 -13.86 -1.09 6.69
C GLU A 189 -12.79 0.02 6.62
N GLU A 190 -13.14 1.26 6.99
CA GLU A 190 -12.20 2.39 7.00
C GLU A 190 -11.11 2.22 8.07
N ALA A 191 -11.47 1.76 9.27
CA ALA A 191 -10.51 1.50 10.34
C ALA A 191 -9.54 0.36 9.97
N LEU A 192 -10.02 -0.71 9.35
CA LEU A 192 -9.19 -1.82 8.88
C LEU A 192 -8.26 -1.38 7.74
N GLU A 193 -8.71 -0.51 6.85
CA GLU A 193 -7.87 0.07 5.81
C GLU A 193 -6.76 0.94 6.41
N ARG A 194 -7.07 1.79 7.38
CA ARG A 194 -6.08 2.59 8.12
C ARG A 194 -5.10 1.71 8.88
N LEU A 195 -5.56 0.61 9.46
CA LEU A 195 -4.70 -0.37 10.10
C LEU A 195 -3.72 -0.99 9.10
N GLY A 196 -4.18 -1.37 7.90
CA GLY A 196 -3.33 -1.82 6.82
C GLY A 196 -2.27 -0.78 6.43
N ASN A 197 -2.66 0.49 6.33
CA ASN A 197 -1.74 1.59 6.00
C ASN A 197 -0.63 1.79 7.04
N ILE A 198 -0.94 1.72 8.34
CA ILE A 198 0.09 1.88 9.38
C ILE A 198 1.02 0.66 9.46
N TYR A 199 0.52 -0.54 9.21
CA TYR A 199 1.36 -1.72 9.12
C TYR A 199 2.25 -1.75 7.89
N GLU A 200 1.86 -1.07 6.81
CA GLU A 200 2.71 -0.92 5.63
C GLU A 200 3.98 -0.09 5.94
N LEU A 201 3.93 0.80 6.95
CA LEU A 201 5.14 1.45 7.47
C LEU A 201 6.12 0.44 8.10
N VAL A 202 5.61 -0.59 8.78
CA VAL A 202 6.46 -1.66 9.32
C VAL A 202 7.13 -2.43 8.18
N THR A 203 6.34 -2.76 7.15
CA THR A 203 6.84 -3.43 5.94
C THR A 203 7.93 -2.60 5.25
N LEU A 204 7.70 -1.31 5.06
CA LEU A 204 8.69 -0.42 4.49
C LEU A 204 9.97 -0.34 5.35
N ALA A 205 9.82 -0.24 6.66
CA ALA A 205 10.95 -0.14 7.57
C ALA A 205 11.88 -1.38 7.51
N THR A 206 11.36 -2.57 7.12
CA THR A 206 12.21 -3.76 6.93
C THR A 206 13.30 -3.59 5.87
N GLU A 207 13.10 -2.68 4.91
CA GLU A 207 14.12 -2.37 3.89
C GLU A 207 15.36 -1.71 4.48
N TYR A 208 15.19 -1.07 5.64
CA TYR A 208 16.24 -0.33 6.36
C TYR A 208 16.86 -1.12 7.50
N ASP A 209 16.33 -2.29 7.85
CA ASP A 209 16.82 -3.14 8.93
C ASP A 209 18.31 -3.49 8.78
N LYS A 210 18.77 -3.64 7.52
CA LYS A 210 20.17 -3.93 7.19
C LYS A 210 21.18 -2.83 7.59
N TYR A 211 20.70 -1.62 7.86
CA TYR A 211 21.55 -0.48 8.25
C TYR A 211 21.66 -0.31 9.78
N GLY A 212 20.94 -1.15 10.55
CA GLY A 212 20.79 -0.96 11.99
C GLY A 212 19.83 0.17 12.36
N ILE A 213 19.69 0.43 13.67
CA ILE A 213 18.60 1.28 14.16
C ILE A 213 18.78 2.76 13.79
N GLU A 214 19.93 3.35 14.09
CA GLU A 214 20.16 4.79 13.90
C GLU A 214 20.22 5.19 12.43
N GLU A 215 21.11 4.56 11.66
CA GLU A 215 21.24 4.85 10.22
C GLU A 215 19.98 4.44 9.45
N GLY A 216 19.36 3.32 9.81
CA GLY A 216 18.15 2.84 9.17
C GLY A 216 16.96 3.77 9.38
N LEU A 217 16.74 4.28 10.61
CA LEU A 217 15.66 5.25 10.87
C LEU A 217 15.91 6.59 10.17
N ASN A 218 17.16 7.07 10.12
CA ASN A 218 17.49 8.30 9.41
C ASN A 218 17.19 8.17 7.91
N LYS A 219 17.65 7.09 7.27
CA LYS A 219 17.35 6.82 5.84
C LYS A 219 15.85 6.68 5.58
N PHE A 220 15.12 6.02 6.47
CA PHE A 220 13.67 5.88 6.39
C PHE A 220 12.96 7.24 6.44
N LEU A 221 13.38 8.15 7.35
CA LEU A 221 12.83 9.50 7.46
C LEU A 221 13.16 10.37 6.25
N GLU A 222 14.38 10.25 5.70
CA GLU A 222 14.80 10.94 4.48
C GLU A 222 13.94 10.55 3.29
N GLU A 223 13.74 9.24 3.06
CA GLU A 223 12.88 8.77 1.96
C GLU A 223 11.44 9.26 2.12
N ALA A 224 10.88 9.15 3.33
CA ALA A 224 9.53 9.63 3.60
C ALA A 224 9.36 11.12 3.29
N SER A 225 10.39 11.93 3.51
CA SER A 225 10.40 13.37 3.19
C SER A 225 10.52 13.61 1.69
N LEU A 226 11.43 12.91 1.00
CA LEU A 226 11.64 13.06 -0.44
C LEU A 226 10.40 12.70 -1.27
N VAL A 227 9.71 11.62 -0.89
CA VAL A 227 8.49 11.19 -1.60
C VAL A 227 7.35 12.19 -1.40
N SER A 228 7.28 12.85 -0.23
CA SER A 228 6.27 13.87 0.05
C SER A 228 6.48 15.16 -0.76
N ASP A 229 7.74 15.53 -1.03
CA ASP A 229 8.09 16.82 -1.68
C ASP A 229 8.03 16.80 -3.22
N GLN A 230 7.98 15.63 -3.85
CA GLN A 230 8.02 15.49 -5.32
C GLN A 230 6.76 15.98 -6.05
N ASP A 231 5.82 16.63 -5.40
CA ASP A 231 4.47 16.87 -5.89
C ASP A 231 4.09 18.30 -6.28
N THR A 232 5.04 19.15 -6.57
CA THR A 232 4.74 20.53 -7.00
C THR A 232 4.41 20.67 -8.49
N ASP A 233 4.52 19.60 -9.29
CA ASP A 233 4.21 19.68 -10.71
C ASP A 233 2.71 19.56 -10.97
N THR A 234 2.07 20.71 -11.15
CA THR A 234 0.62 20.88 -11.34
C THR A 234 0.12 20.49 -12.74
N GLU A 235 1.00 20.12 -13.67
CA GLU A 235 0.56 19.68 -15.00
C GLU A 235 0.06 18.22 -14.95
N GLU A 236 -1.25 18.06 -15.20
CA GLU A 236 -1.91 16.74 -15.27
C GLU A 236 -1.60 15.96 -16.57
N VAL A 237 -0.68 16.44 -17.38
CA VAL A 237 -0.43 15.93 -18.72
C VAL A 237 0.45 14.68 -18.65
N ASN A 238 0.00 13.60 -19.28
CA ASN A 238 0.76 12.37 -19.50
C ASN A 238 1.16 11.59 -18.21
N LYS A 239 0.26 11.53 -17.23
CA LYS A 239 0.49 10.80 -15.96
C LYS A 239 -0.32 9.52 -15.89
N VAL A 240 0.34 8.41 -15.50
CA VAL A 240 -0.32 7.13 -15.22
C VAL A 240 -1.26 7.28 -14.02
N ARG A 241 -2.47 6.74 -14.11
CA ARG A 241 -3.48 6.87 -13.04
C ARG A 241 -3.39 5.68 -12.09
N LEU A 242 -3.23 5.97 -10.80
CA LEU A 242 -3.28 4.99 -9.72
C LEU A 242 -4.54 5.21 -8.87
N MET A 243 -5.34 4.18 -8.66
CA MET A 243 -6.55 4.32 -7.85
C MET A 243 -7.07 2.99 -7.32
N THR A 244 -7.94 3.07 -6.32
CA THR A 244 -8.72 1.90 -5.91
C THR A 244 -9.74 1.54 -6.98
N ILE A 245 -10.14 0.27 -7.03
CA ILE A 245 -11.20 -0.19 -7.93
C ILE A 245 -12.50 0.58 -7.70
N HIS A 246 -12.81 0.95 -6.44
CA HIS A 246 -14.00 1.75 -6.12
C HIS A 246 -13.96 3.15 -6.76
N ALA A 247 -12.80 3.78 -6.75
CA ALA A 247 -12.61 5.12 -7.35
C ALA A 247 -12.69 5.09 -8.88
N SER A 248 -12.46 3.92 -9.51
CA SER A 248 -12.50 3.78 -10.97
C SER A 248 -13.90 3.69 -11.57
N LYS A 249 -14.95 3.67 -10.75
CA LYS A 249 -16.33 3.51 -11.22
C LYS A 249 -16.73 4.68 -12.14
N GLY A 250 -17.09 4.33 -13.37
CA GLY A 250 -17.46 5.31 -14.41
C GLY A 250 -16.30 5.81 -15.26
N LEU A 251 -15.06 5.48 -14.93
CA LEU A 251 -13.88 5.77 -15.74
C LEU A 251 -13.56 4.57 -16.65
N GLU A 252 -12.85 4.81 -17.76
CA GLU A 252 -12.36 3.77 -18.65
C GLU A 252 -11.01 4.18 -19.22
N PHE A 253 -10.14 3.18 -19.45
CA PHE A 253 -8.76 3.40 -19.91
C PHE A 253 -8.42 2.41 -21.00
N HIS A 254 -7.49 2.76 -21.90
CA HIS A 254 -7.05 1.81 -22.92
C HIS A 254 -6.29 0.63 -22.30
N TYR A 255 -5.43 0.88 -21.33
CA TYR A 255 -4.58 -0.12 -20.68
C TYR A 255 -4.85 -0.12 -19.17
N VAL A 256 -5.24 -1.26 -18.64
CA VAL A 256 -5.55 -1.41 -17.22
C VAL A 256 -4.73 -2.52 -16.61
N PHE A 257 -4.08 -2.23 -15.50
CA PHE A 257 -3.42 -3.18 -14.62
C PHE A 257 -4.27 -3.38 -13.38
N ILE A 258 -4.61 -4.62 -13.05
CA ILE A 258 -5.27 -4.98 -11.79
C ILE A 258 -4.26 -5.79 -11.00
N THR A 259 -3.81 -5.25 -9.87
CA THR A 259 -2.73 -5.80 -9.05
C THR A 259 -3.23 -6.39 -7.75
N GLY A 260 -2.45 -7.33 -7.19
CA GLY A 260 -2.76 -7.93 -5.90
C GLY A 260 -3.87 -8.97 -5.97
N LEU A 261 -3.93 -9.74 -7.06
CA LEU A 261 -4.93 -10.80 -7.27
C LEU A 261 -4.52 -12.07 -6.53
N GLU A 262 -4.57 -12.01 -5.20
CA GLU A 262 -4.34 -13.15 -4.31
C GLU A 262 -5.50 -13.30 -3.33
N ASP A 263 -5.69 -14.52 -2.84
CA ASP A 263 -6.60 -14.81 -1.74
C ASP A 263 -6.27 -13.95 -0.52
N ASP A 264 -7.29 -13.51 0.20
CA ASP A 264 -7.24 -12.60 1.34
C ASP A 264 -6.92 -11.13 1.01
N LEU A 265 -6.48 -10.82 -0.23
CA LEU A 265 -6.22 -9.46 -0.70
C LEU A 265 -7.24 -9.01 -1.75
N PHE A 266 -7.48 -9.82 -2.77
CA PHE A 266 -8.56 -9.63 -3.73
C PHE A 266 -9.00 -10.99 -4.31
N PRO A 267 -10.06 -11.60 -3.76
CA PRO A 267 -11.05 -11.06 -2.81
C PRO A 267 -10.46 -10.72 -1.46
N SER A 268 -10.84 -9.55 -0.94
CA SER A 268 -10.42 -9.13 0.40
C SER A 268 -11.22 -9.93 1.43
N ARG A 269 -10.49 -10.67 2.27
CA ARG A 269 -11.07 -11.25 3.47
C ARG A 269 -10.75 -10.30 4.61
N LYS A 270 -11.79 -9.83 5.31
CA LYS A 270 -11.60 -8.96 6.47
C LYS A 270 -10.63 -9.62 7.44
N MET A 271 -9.77 -8.83 8.08
CA MET A 271 -8.84 -9.28 9.14
C MET A 271 -9.56 -9.86 10.38
N SER A 272 -10.74 -10.39 10.21
CA SER A 272 -11.51 -11.09 11.24
C SER A 272 -11.39 -12.60 11.01
N ASP A 273 -11.27 -13.37 12.07
CA ASP A 273 -11.26 -14.84 12.04
C ASP A 273 -12.57 -15.45 11.47
N LYS A 274 -13.50 -14.62 11.03
CA LYS A 274 -14.79 -15.04 10.47
C LYS A 274 -14.68 -15.21 8.96
N LYS A 275 -15.13 -16.35 8.47
CA LYS A 275 -15.29 -16.54 7.02
C LYS A 275 -16.22 -15.48 6.45
N PRO A 276 -15.88 -14.93 5.25
CA PRO A 276 -16.74 -13.95 4.58
C PRO A 276 -18.14 -14.52 4.36
N THR A 277 -19.12 -13.67 4.50
CA THR A 277 -20.51 -14.04 4.16
C THR A 277 -20.65 -14.22 2.65
N ALA A 278 -21.70 -14.91 2.22
CA ALA A 278 -22.00 -15.07 0.80
C ALA A 278 -22.20 -13.71 0.10
N GLU A 279 -22.76 -12.74 0.80
CA GLU A 279 -23.00 -11.38 0.29
C GLU A 279 -21.67 -10.63 0.09
N GLU A 280 -20.75 -10.73 1.03
CA GLU A 280 -19.41 -10.13 0.92
C GLU A 280 -18.63 -10.74 -0.25
N ALA A 281 -18.66 -12.06 -0.41
CA ALA A 281 -18.01 -12.74 -1.54
C ALA A 281 -18.62 -12.35 -2.90
N GLU A 282 -19.94 -12.14 -2.96
CA GLU A 282 -20.60 -11.66 -4.19
C GLU A 282 -20.27 -10.21 -4.50
N GLU A 283 -20.08 -9.35 -3.47
CA GLU A 283 -19.67 -7.96 -3.66
C GLU A 283 -18.23 -7.86 -4.16
N GLU A 284 -17.29 -8.65 -3.61
CA GLU A 284 -15.92 -8.70 -4.11
C GLU A 284 -15.86 -9.17 -5.58
N ARG A 285 -16.68 -10.16 -5.95
CA ARG A 285 -16.78 -10.60 -7.35
C ARG A 285 -17.40 -9.54 -8.26
N ARG A 286 -18.36 -8.75 -7.74
CA ARG A 286 -18.93 -7.61 -8.47
C ARG A 286 -17.88 -6.52 -8.67
N LEU A 287 -17.07 -6.26 -7.66
CA LEU A 287 -15.97 -5.31 -7.72
C LEU A 287 -14.91 -5.74 -8.74
N PHE A 288 -14.55 -7.02 -8.76
CA PHE A 288 -13.65 -7.56 -9.78
C PHE A 288 -14.21 -7.37 -11.19
N TYR A 289 -15.50 -7.65 -11.39
CA TYR A 289 -16.16 -7.38 -12.67
C TYR A 289 -16.06 -5.89 -13.05
N VAL A 290 -16.28 -4.97 -12.11
CA VAL A 290 -16.12 -3.54 -12.37
C VAL A 290 -14.69 -3.24 -12.82
N ALA A 291 -13.68 -3.79 -12.17
CA ALA A 291 -12.28 -3.60 -12.55
C ALA A 291 -11.97 -4.09 -13.96
N LEU A 292 -12.41 -5.30 -14.31
CA LEU A 292 -12.24 -5.86 -15.66
C LEU A 292 -12.83 -4.95 -16.75
N THR A 293 -14.01 -4.37 -16.48
CA THR A 293 -14.72 -3.51 -17.45
C THR A 293 -14.13 -2.11 -17.58
N ARG A 294 -13.04 -1.79 -16.87
CA ARG A 294 -12.34 -0.50 -17.03
C ARG A 294 -11.40 -0.48 -18.23
N ALA A 295 -11.00 -1.66 -18.72
CA ALA A 295 -10.10 -1.80 -19.87
C ALA A 295 -10.85 -1.72 -21.19
N ARG A 296 -10.33 -0.93 -22.13
CA ARG A 296 -10.83 -0.82 -23.52
C ARG A 296 -10.01 -1.64 -24.52
N LYS A 297 -8.69 -1.73 -24.35
CA LYS A 297 -7.79 -2.41 -25.30
C LYS A 297 -7.08 -3.59 -24.68
N LYS A 298 -6.38 -3.38 -23.58
CA LYS A 298 -5.53 -4.40 -22.96
C LYS A 298 -5.70 -4.42 -21.45
N LEU A 299 -5.78 -5.63 -20.91
CA LEU A 299 -5.88 -5.90 -19.49
C LEU A 299 -4.68 -6.72 -19.04
N PHE A 300 -4.04 -6.28 -17.95
CA PHE A 300 -2.99 -7.00 -17.23
C PHE A 300 -3.51 -7.34 -15.84
N LEU A 301 -3.44 -8.60 -15.47
CA LEU A 301 -3.83 -9.12 -14.17
C LEU A 301 -2.58 -9.61 -13.47
N THR A 302 -2.26 -9.07 -12.28
CA THR A 302 -1.01 -9.40 -11.63
C THR A 302 -1.21 -9.90 -10.20
N ASN A 303 -0.33 -10.82 -9.80
CA ASN A 303 -0.28 -11.39 -8.46
C ASN A 303 1.17 -11.73 -8.08
N ALA A 304 1.42 -11.98 -6.78
CA ALA A 304 2.72 -12.37 -6.27
C ALA A 304 2.62 -13.66 -5.43
N LYS A 305 3.63 -14.53 -5.53
CA LYS A 305 3.73 -15.78 -4.73
C LYS A 305 4.02 -15.50 -3.25
N ASN A 306 4.70 -14.39 -2.97
CA ASN A 306 5.05 -13.96 -1.62
C ASN A 306 4.80 -12.46 -1.46
N ARG A 307 4.37 -12.05 -0.26
CA ARG A 307 4.23 -10.63 0.07
C ARG A 307 4.80 -10.34 1.45
N MET A 308 5.36 -9.15 1.58
CA MET A 308 5.60 -8.59 2.89
C MET A 308 4.29 -7.98 3.39
N LEU A 309 3.71 -8.59 4.42
CA LEU A 309 2.51 -8.09 5.07
C LEU A 309 2.80 -7.95 6.56
N TYR A 310 2.58 -6.75 7.10
CA TYR A 310 2.81 -6.48 8.53
C TYR A 310 4.26 -6.78 8.97
N GLY A 311 5.25 -6.47 8.13
CA GLY A 311 6.66 -6.76 8.38
C GLY A 311 7.06 -8.23 8.30
N LYS A 312 6.16 -9.12 7.88
CA LYS A 312 6.43 -10.57 7.76
C LYS A 312 6.21 -11.04 6.34
N ARG A 313 7.12 -11.90 5.87
CA ARG A 313 6.96 -12.54 4.57
C ARG A 313 5.91 -13.65 4.67
N GLN A 314 4.91 -13.58 3.80
CA GLN A 314 3.82 -14.55 3.75
C GLN A 314 3.67 -15.07 2.33
N MET A 315 3.52 -16.40 2.20
CA MET A 315 3.17 -17.03 0.95
C MET A 315 1.71 -16.72 0.62
N GLN A 316 1.45 -16.36 -0.62
CA GLN A 316 0.12 -16.02 -1.13
C GLN A 316 -0.34 -17.06 -2.14
N PHE A 317 -1.64 -17.28 -2.16
CA PHE A 317 -2.29 -18.10 -3.17
C PHE A 317 -2.95 -17.20 -4.21
N ARG A 318 -2.89 -17.63 -5.46
CA ARG A 318 -3.56 -16.95 -6.57
C ARG A 318 -5.06 -16.80 -6.29
N SER A 319 -5.61 -15.63 -6.59
CA SER A 319 -7.03 -15.33 -6.44
C SER A 319 -7.91 -16.31 -7.23
N GLU A 320 -8.97 -16.83 -6.60
CA GLU A 320 -10.01 -17.64 -7.28
C GLU A 320 -10.68 -16.92 -8.46
N PHE A 321 -10.60 -15.59 -8.51
CA PHE A 321 -11.16 -14.79 -9.61
C PHE A 321 -10.43 -15.01 -10.93
N LEU A 322 -9.15 -15.35 -10.89
CA LEU A 322 -8.37 -15.65 -12.10
C LEU A 322 -8.84 -16.95 -12.75
N ASP A 323 -9.27 -17.92 -11.94
CA ASP A 323 -9.81 -19.19 -12.43
C ASP A 323 -11.20 -19.04 -13.08
N ASP A 324 -11.87 -17.91 -12.85
CA ASP A 324 -13.16 -17.59 -13.46
C ASP A 324 -13.03 -17.11 -14.91
N ILE A 325 -11.82 -16.80 -15.39
CA ILE A 325 -11.52 -16.31 -16.73
C ILE A 325 -11.26 -17.50 -17.66
N PRO A 326 -11.94 -17.60 -18.82
CA PRO A 326 -11.67 -18.68 -19.78
C PRO A 326 -10.22 -18.65 -20.26
N ALA A 327 -9.56 -19.82 -20.22
CA ALA A 327 -8.15 -19.95 -20.60
C ALA A 327 -7.83 -19.44 -22.03
N GLY A 328 -8.78 -19.59 -22.98
CA GLY A 328 -8.59 -19.06 -24.34
C GLY A 328 -8.53 -17.54 -24.47
N LEU A 329 -8.80 -16.79 -23.36
CA LEU A 329 -8.72 -15.31 -23.33
C LEU A 329 -7.46 -14.81 -22.62
N THR A 330 -6.62 -15.70 -22.11
CA THR A 330 -5.47 -15.34 -21.28
C THR A 330 -4.17 -15.89 -21.83
N VAL A 331 -3.09 -15.16 -21.56
CA VAL A 331 -1.70 -15.60 -21.71
C VAL A 331 -1.01 -15.42 -20.36
N GLU A 332 -0.30 -16.44 -19.89
CA GLU A 332 0.43 -16.37 -18.63
C GLU A 332 1.89 -16.00 -18.90
N GLU A 333 2.42 -15.09 -18.09
CA GLU A 333 3.82 -14.68 -18.07
C GLU A 333 4.37 -14.92 -16.66
N GLU A 334 5.44 -15.71 -16.55
CA GLU A 334 6.21 -15.90 -15.31
C GLU A 334 7.68 -15.59 -15.58
N GLU A 335 8.35 -14.88 -14.68
CA GLU A 335 9.82 -14.81 -14.68
C GLU A 335 10.34 -15.91 -13.76
N TYR A 336 11.10 -16.85 -14.32
CA TYR A 336 11.87 -17.81 -13.53
C TYR A 336 13.23 -17.18 -13.19
N PHE A 337 13.55 -17.07 -11.91
CA PHE A 337 14.93 -16.87 -11.48
C PHE A 337 15.61 -18.23 -11.45
N ASP A 338 16.63 -18.41 -12.26
CA ASP A 338 17.59 -19.51 -12.06
C ASP A 338 18.34 -19.22 -10.75
N ASP A 339 18.01 -19.99 -9.72
CA ASP A 339 18.63 -19.95 -8.39
C ASP A 339 20.04 -20.59 -8.40
N TYR A 340 20.76 -20.47 -9.53
CA TYR A 340 22.13 -20.98 -9.69
C TYR A 340 23.10 -19.84 -10.07
N SER A 341 23.52 -19.04 -9.07
CA SER A 341 24.80 -18.32 -9.17
C SER A 341 25.77 -18.77 -8.08
N GLY A 342 26.22 -20.02 -8.21
CA GLY A 342 27.52 -20.46 -7.69
C GLY A 342 28.55 -20.18 -8.77
N GLY A 343 29.37 -19.14 -8.60
CA GLY A 343 30.66 -18.86 -9.16
C GLY A 343 30.93 -19.17 -10.65
N GLY A 344 31.12 -18.15 -11.47
CA GLY A 344 31.71 -18.26 -12.80
C GLY A 344 31.34 -17.10 -13.71
N SER A 345 32.31 -16.26 -13.98
CA SER A 345 32.30 -15.16 -14.94
C SER A 345 31.75 -15.57 -16.31
N ASP A 346 30.92 -14.69 -16.85
CA ASP A 346 30.88 -14.31 -18.26
C ASP A 346 29.48 -14.32 -18.93
N ASP A 347 29.20 -13.23 -19.58
CA ASP A 347 28.34 -12.95 -20.73
C ASP A 347 26.78 -13.04 -20.62
N SER A 348 26.22 -11.84 -20.71
CA SER A 348 25.02 -11.47 -21.50
C SER A 348 24.12 -12.62 -21.96
N ARG A 349 23.14 -13.02 -21.14
CA ARG A 349 21.90 -13.64 -21.65
C ARG A 349 20.70 -12.97 -20.98
N GLY A 350 19.95 -12.22 -21.80
CA GLY A 350 18.62 -11.77 -21.42
C GLY A 350 17.74 -12.97 -21.06
N GLY A 351 17.00 -12.88 -19.95
CA GLY A 351 16.07 -13.93 -19.53
C GLY A 351 15.08 -14.23 -20.65
N GLU A 352 14.96 -15.50 -21.03
CA GLU A 352 13.98 -15.95 -22.00
C GLU A 352 12.58 -15.79 -21.41
N LYS A 353 11.74 -15.03 -22.10
CA LYS A 353 10.30 -14.96 -21.81
C LYS A 353 9.67 -16.26 -22.30
N ILE A 354 9.22 -17.10 -21.38
CA ILE A 354 8.36 -18.24 -21.74
C ILE A 354 6.93 -17.75 -21.76
N VAL A 355 6.37 -17.62 -22.98
CA VAL A 355 4.95 -17.35 -23.20
C VAL A 355 4.28 -18.70 -23.39
N VAL A 356 3.46 -19.10 -22.42
CA VAL A 356 2.67 -20.34 -22.50
C VAL A 356 1.27 -19.97 -22.99
N TYR A 357 0.91 -20.40 -24.19
CA TYR A 357 -0.46 -20.34 -24.69
C TYR A 357 -1.20 -21.56 -24.15
N LEU A 358 -2.23 -21.32 -23.30
CA LEU A 358 -3.12 -22.37 -22.80
C LEU A 358 -4.34 -22.53 -23.72
#